data_f9cf0e4b2c0cd5cc8aef36a6bd1d8817
#
_entry.id   f9cf0e4b2c0cd5cc8aef36a6bd1d8817
#
_cell.length_a   1.000
_cell.length_b   1.000
_cell.length_c   1.000
_cell.angle_alpha   90.00
_cell.angle_beta   90.00
_cell.angle_gamma   90.00
#
_symmetry.space_group_name_H-M   'P 1'
#
loop_
_entity.id
_entity.type
_entity.pdbx_description
1 polymer ?
#
loop_
_entity_poly.entity_id
_entity_poly.type
_entity_poly.pdbx_seq_one_letter_code
_entity_poly.pdbx_strand_id
1 'polypeptide(L)'
;MRHWIFDVDGTITPSRGFIDEQLKQELMMLSLNNKIYFATGSDKEKTVEQIGEDLYNRAEMVFNCSGNDVYKGKKAVYKSEWELSPQLESVLEMCLEKSRYPKRTGNHIEKRTGCVNFSVIGRNAEHVDRKDYFNFDNQTGERKFIAKVINKTDKTVTAQVAGETGIDIYERNKDKSQIMKYFNKDDTVHFFGDRMDDGGNDFPLAKVNKNGYNIEVEDWEDTYNRLLLYKAMGLFA
;
A
#
# COMPACT_ATOMS: atom_id res chain seq x y z
N MET A 1 11.93 7.52 20.64
CA MET A 1 11.01 8.53 20.07
C MET A 1 9.78 7.79 19.55
N ARG A 2 8.56 8.38 19.60
CA ARG A 2 7.35 7.77 19.05
C ARG A 2 7.19 8.15 17.58
N HIS A 3 6.91 7.16 16.74
CA HIS A 3 6.68 7.31 15.31
C HIS A 3 5.31 6.74 14.97
N TRP A 4 4.53 7.47 14.18
CA TRP A 4 3.17 7.10 13.80
C TRP A 4 3.12 6.86 12.30
N ILE A 5 2.98 5.61 11.90
CA ILE A 5 2.92 5.19 10.51
C ILE A 5 1.47 4.84 10.18
N PHE A 6 0.95 5.37 9.10
CA PHE A 6 -0.38 5.07 8.61
C PHE A 6 -0.30 4.50 7.19
N ASP A 7 -0.96 3.38 6.94
CA ASP A 7 -1.36 3.05 5.58
C ASP A 7 -2.39 4.08 5.10
N VAL A 8 -2.65 4.14 3.80
CA VAL A 8 -3.53 5.14 3.20
C VAL A 8 -4.88 4.55 2.83
N ASP A 9 -4.92 3.67 1.82
CA ASP A 9 -6.15 3.08 1.28
C ASP A 9 -6.81 2.11 2.28
N GLY A 10 -8.00 2.41 2.76
CA GLY A 10 -8.72 1.61 3.77
C GLY A 10 -8.36 1.94 5.21
N THR A 11 -7.30 2.73 5.44
CA THR A 11 -6.82 3.07 6.79
C THR A 11 -7.08 4.53 7.16
N ILE A 12 -6.71 5.48 6.30
CA ILE A 12 -6.98 6.92 6.50
C ILE A 12 -7.83 7.54 5.40
N THR A 13 -8.08 6.79 4.35
CA THR A 13 -9.03 7.14 3.28
C THR A 13 -9.92 5.93 2.97
N PRO A 14 -11.15 6.13 2.45
CA PRO A 14 -11.81 5.06 1.72
C PRO A 14 -10.89 4.52 0.61
N SER A 15 -11.01 3.24 0.27
CA SER A 15 -10.18 2.68 -0.81
C SER A 15 -10.30 3.53 -2.09
N ARG A 16 -9.19 4.11 -2.53
CA ARG A 16 -9.10 5.05 -3.66
C ARG A 16 -9.89 6.36 -3.48
N GLY A 17 -10.39 6.63 -2.30
CA GLY A 17 -11.10 7.86 -1.96
C GLY A 17 -10.17 8.93 -1.41
N PHE A 18 -10.77 10.05 -1.04
CA PHE A 18 -10.10 11.18 -0.40
C PHE A 18 -10.20 11.06 1.12
N ILE A 19 -9.22 11.64 1.82
CA ILE A 19 -9.24 11.72 3.27
C ILE A 19 -10.42 12.59 3.74
N ASP A 20 -11.06 12.16 4.82
CA ASP A 20 -12.04 12.97 5.52
C ASP A 20 -11.37 14.17 6.20
N GLU A 21 -12.01 15.34 6.16
CA GLU A 21 -11.43 16.58 6.68
C GLU A 21 -11.21 16.54 8.19
N GLN A 22 -12.06 15.89 8.97
CA GLN A 22 -11.92 15.77 10.41
C GLN A 22 -10.74 14.87 10.76
N LEU A 23 -10.59 13.73 10.09
CA LEU A 23 -9.44 12.85 10.26
C LEU A 23 -8.13 13.56 9.86
N LYS A 24 -8.16 14.33 8.76
CA LYS A 24 -7.01 15.12 8.32
C LYS A 24 -6.57 16.11 9.39
N GLN A 25 -7.52 16.82 10.02
CA GLN A 25 -7.24 17.75 11.10
C GLN A 25 -6.61 17.05 12.32
N GLU A 26 -7.09 15.87 12.71
CA GLU A 26 -6.50 15.10 13.81
C GLU A 26 -5.06 14.65 13.49
N LEU A 27 -4.78 14.21 12.25
CA LEU A 27 -3.42 13.88 11.82
C LEU A 27 -2.50 15.10 11.80
N MET A 28 -3.00 16.26 11.38
CA MET A 28 -2.26 17.51 11.44
C MET A 28 -1.95 17.90 12.90
N MET A 29 -2.92 17.75 13.82
CA MET A 29 -2.71 17.98 15.26
C MET A 29 -1.69 17.00 15.85
N LEU A 30 -1.80 15.72 15.56
CA LEU A 30 -0.82 14.71 15.98
C LEU A 30 0.60 15.08 15.55
N SER A 31 0.73 15.61 14.33
CA SER A 31 2.02 15.98 13.73
C SER A 31 2.71 17.19 14.38
N LEU A 32 2.04 17.92 15.27
CA LEU A 32 2.67 19.07 15.95
C LEU A 32 3.76 18.63 16.94
N ASN A 33 3.52 17.51 17.65
CA ASN A 33 4.42 17.02 18.69
C ASN A 33 4.99 15.63 18.36
N ASN A 34 4.55 15.00 17.28
CA ASN A 34 4.92 13.65 16.90
C ASN A 34 5.39 13.58 15.45
N LYS A 35 6.18 12.56 15.12
CA LYS A 35 6.55 12.27 13.75
C LYS A 35 5.53 11.34 13.13
N ILE A 36 4.85 11.81 12.08
CA ILE A 36 3.91 11.04 11.30
C ILE A 36 4.54 10.62 9.96
N TYR A 37 4.13 9.46 9.48
CA TYR A 37 4.60 8.85 8.23
C TYR A 37 3.42 8.21 7.51
N PHE A 38 3.47 8.20 6.18
CA PHE A 38 2.52 7.44 5.37
C PHE A 38 3.25 6.33 4.63
N ALA A 39 2.64 5.14 4.56
CA ALA A 39 3.21 3.97 3.90
C ALA A 39 2.14 3.30 3.03
N THR A 40 2.20 3.52 1.72
CA THR A 40 1.17 3.10 0.76
C THR A 40 1.74 2.33 -0.42
N GLY A 41 0.92 1.47 -1.03
CA GLY A 41 1.22 0.86 -2.34
C GLY A 41 1.03 1.82 -3.52
N SER A 42 0.37 2.97 -3.32
CA SER A 42 0.15 3.98 -4.34
C SER A 42 1.43 4.76 -4.69
N ASP A 43 1.48 5.35 -5.88
CA ASP A 43 2.50 6.32 -6.26
C ASP A 43 2.28 7.68 -5.57
N LYS A 44 3.25 8.58 -5.74
CA LYS A 44 3.22 9.91 -5.12
C LYS A 44 2.02 10.74 -5.55
N GLU A 45 1.77 10.79 -6.85
CA GLU A 45 0.71 11.60 -7.45
C GLU A 45 -0.65 11.21 -6.85
N LYS A 46 -0.92 9.92 -6.79
CA LYS A 46 -2.14 9.41 -6.19
C LYS A 46 -2.21 9.65 -4.69
N THR A 47 -1.11 9.48 -3.97
CA THR A 47 -1.07 9.73 -2.53
C THR A 47 -1.37 11.19 -2.23
N VAL A 48 -0.76 12.13 -2.98
CA VAL A 48 -1.04 13.57 -2.84
C VAL A 48 -2.51 13.89 -3.16
N GLU A 49 -3.07 13.28 -4.21
CA GLU A 49 -4.48 13.42 -4.55
C GLU A 49 -5.39 12.99 -3.40
N GLN A 50 -5.07 11.87 -2.74
CA GLN A 50 -5.92 11.29 -1.69
C GLN A 50 -5.85 12.06 -0.35
N ILE A 51 -4.67 12.49 0.09
CA ILE A 51 -4.49 13.08 1.42
C ILE A 51 -4.25 14.60 1.42
N GLY A 52 -4.06 15.19 0.24
CA GLY A 52 -3.73 16.60 0.07
C GLY A 52 -2.23 16.90 0.20
N GLU A 53 -1.77 17.92 -0.54
CA GLU A 53 -0.35 18.31 -0.55
C GLU A 53 0.15 18.80 0.82
N ASP A 54 -0.69 19.45 1.59
CA ASP A 54 -0.40 19.97 2.92
C ASP A 54 -0.07 18.85 3.93
N LEU A 55 -0.93 17.84 4.05
CA LEU A 55 -0.68 16.69 4.93
C LEU A 55 0.49 15.84 4.42
N TYR A 56 0.61 15.65 3.10
CA TYR A 56 1.73 14.94 2.48
C TYR A 56 3.08 15.59 2.86
N ASN A 57 3.18 16.92 2.71
CA ASN A 57 4.40 17.67 3.02
C ASN A 57 4.65 17.82 4.53
N ARG A 58 3.62 17.66 5.36
CA ARG A 58 3.74 17.69 6.82
C ARG A 58 4.36 16.42 7.39
N ALA A 59 4.20 15.29 6.72
CA ALA A 59 4.79 14.02 7.14
C ALA A 59 6.32 14.10 7.19
N GLU A 60 6.92 13.43 8.20
CA GLU A 60 8.38 13.29 8.29
C GLU A 60 8.94 12.57 7.06
N MET A 61 8.25 11.50 6.61
CA MET A 61 8.48 10.85 5.32
C MET A 61 7.18 10.21 4.80
N VAL A 62 7.10 10.09 3.47
CA VAL A 62 6.07 9.32 2.79
C VAL A 62 6.74 8.20 1.98
N PHE A 63 6.30 6.98 2.23
CA PHE A 63 6.78 5.76 1.61
C PHE A 63 5.75 5.31 0.56
N ASN A 64 5.84 5.86 -0.66
CA ASN A 64 5.03 5.43 -1.79
C ASN A 64 5.56 4.12 -2.37
N CYS A 65 4.74 3.43 -3.16
CA CYS A 65 5.09 2.16 -3.80
C CYS A 65 5.71 1.16 -2.80
N SER A 66 5.13 1.04 -1.59
CA SER A 66 5.62 0.16 -0.51
C SER A 66 7.06 0.46 -0.07
N GLY A 67 7.48 1.73 -0.15
CA GLY A 67 8.83 2.17 0.21
C GLY A 67 9.84 2.10 -0.95
N ASN A 68 9.39 1.89 -2.17
CA ASN A 68 10.22 1.95 -3.38
C ASN A 68 10.35 3.37 -3.95
N ASP A 69 9.51 4.31 -3.50
CA ASP A 69 9.56 5.73 -3.85
C ASP A 69 9.33 6.55 -2.58
N VAL A 70 10.42 7.12 -2.00
CA VAL A 70 10.39 7.73 -0.67
C VAL A 70 10.65 9.22 -0.75
N TYR A 71 9.79 10.00 -0.09
CA TYR A 71 9.89 11.45 -0.02
C TYR A 71 9.95 11.97 1.41
N LYS A 72 10.67 13.08 1.59
CA LYS A 72 10.57 13.98 2.74
C LYS A 72 10.15 15.35 2.23
N GLY A 73 8.90 15.72 2.43
CA GLY A 73 8.28 16.85 1.77
C GLY A 73 8.40 16.72 0.23
N LYS A 74 8.97 17.73 -0.41
CA LYS A 74 9.17 17.74 -1.88
C LYS A 74 10.43 17.00 -2.34
N LYS A 75 11.33 16.62 -1.41
CA LYS A 75 12.63 16.02 -1.75
C LYS A 75 12.51 14.49 -1.83
N ALA A 76 12.87 13.93 -2.98
CA ALA A 76 13.06 12.48 -3.09
C ALA A 76 14.27 12.04 -2.24
N VAL A 77 14.06 11.06 -1.38
CA VAL A 77 15.08 10.44 -0.52
C VAL A 77 15.59 9.14 -1.13
N TYR A 78 14.68 8.39 -1.75
CA TYR A 78 15.00 7.13 -2.41
C TYR A 78 14.01 6.88 -3.54
N LYS A 79 14.51 6.37 -4.65
CA LYS A 79 13.72 5.81 -5.75
C LYS A 79 14.35 4.49 -6.18
N SER A 80 13.56 3.45 -6.27
CA SER A 80 14.00 2.16 -6.81
C SER A 80 14.26 2.29 -8.31
N GLU A 81 15.36 1.69 -8.76
CA GLU A 81 15.71 1.56 -10.19
C GLU A 81 15.24 0.24 -10.78
N TRP A 82 14.52 -0.57 -9.99
CA TRP A 82 14.01 -1.86 -10.48
C TRP A 82 12.93 -1.64 -11.55
N GLU A 83 13.06 -2.38 -12.64
CA GLU A 83 12.13 -2.40 -13.76
C GLU A 83 11.69 -3.83 -14.08
N LEU A 84 10.50 -3.96 -14.66
CA LEU A 84 9.96 -5.23 -15.14
C LEU A 84 10.83 -5.76 -16.29
N SER A 85 11.38 -6.97 -16.12
CA SER A 85 12.16 -7.59 -17.18
C SER A 85 11.27 -8.01 -18.37
N PRO A 86 11.80 -7.99 -19.62
CA PRO A 86 11.04 -8.43 -20.79
C PRO A 86 10.53 -9.87 -20.67
N GLN A 87 11.29 -10.76 -20.02
CA GLN A 87 10.88 -12.14 -19.78
C GLN A 87 9.65 -12.20 -18.86
N LEU A 88 9.65 -11.40 -17.80
CA LEU A 88 8.52 -11.35 -16.86
C LEU A 88 7.30 -10.69 -17.51
N GLU A 89 7.51 -9.65 -18.33
CA GLU A 89 6.44 -9.01 -19.11
C GLU A 89 5.73 -10.03 -20.03
N SER A 90 6.48 -10.87 -20.73
CA SER A 90 5.92 -11.95 -21.56
C SER A 90 5.13 -12.99 -20.72
N VAL A 91 5.56 -13.27 -19.49
CA VAL A 91 4.80 -14.14 -18.58
C VAL A 91 3.46 -13.51 -18.19
N LEU A 92 3.45 -12.19 -17.93
CA LEU A 92 2.20 -11.47 -17.61
C LEU A 92 1.23 -11.46 -18.80
N GLU A 93 1.73 -11.22 -20.01
CA GLU A 93 0.94 -11.29 -21.23
C GLU A 93 0.34 -12.69 -21.45
N MET A 94 1.13 -13.74 -21.24
CA MET A 94 0.63 -15.12 -21.30
C MET A 94 -0.44 -15.39 -20.22
N CYS A 95 -0.26 -14.90 -19.01
CA CYS A 95 -1.27 -15.01 -17.93
C CYS A 95 -2.56 -14.29 -18.32
N LEU A 96 -2.45 -13.10 -18.93
CA LEU A 96 -3.59 -12.34 -19.40
C LEU A 96 -4.36 -13.09 -20.49
N GLU A 97 -3.65 -13.65 -21.48
CA GLU A 97 -4.23 -14.42 -22.58
C GLU A 97 -4.95 -15.69 -22.09
N LYS A 98 -4.34 -16.39 -21.12
CA LYS A 98 -4.87 -17.67 -20.60
C LYS A 98 -5.91 -17.52 -19.50
N SER A 99 -6.17 -16.32 -19.02
CA SER A 99 -7.21 -16.07 -18.02
C SER A 99 -8.59 -16.44 -18.55
N ARG A 100 -9.37 -17.11 -17.71
CA ARG A 100 -10.76 -17.51 -18.01
C ARG A 100 -11.78 -16.36 -17.87
N TYR A 101 -11.39 -15.27 -17.22
CA TYR A 101 -12.28 -14.13 -17.11
C TYR A 101 -12.39 -13.42 -18.46
N PRO A 102 -13.62 -13.20 -19.00
CA PRO A 102 -13.78 -12.82 -20.39
C PRO A 102 -13.53 -11.32 -20.67
N LYS A 103 -13.72 -10.45 -19.68
CA LYS A 103 -13.67 -8.99 -19.88
C LYS A 103 -12.25 -8.46 -19.76
N ARG A 104 -11.89 -7.54 -20.64
CA ARG A 104 -10.62 -6.79 -20.67
C ARG A 104 -10.92 -5.32 -20.90
N THR A 105 -10.45 -4.44 -20.00
CA THR A 105 -10.73 -2.99 -20.06
C THR A 105 -9.52 -2.15 -20.43
N GLY A 106 -8.35 -2.80 -20.64
CA GLY A 106 -7.11 -2.13 -20.95
C GLY A 106 -6.27 -1.75 -19.74
N ASN A 107 -5.05 -1.28 -19.98
CA ASN A 107 -4.04 -0.98 -18.97
C ASN A 107 -3.86 -2.14 -17.96
N HIS A 108 -3.42 -3.29 -18.46
CA HIS A 108 -3.29 -4.50 -17.66
C HIS A 108 -1.98 -4.56 -16.86
N ILE A 109 -0.95 -3.84 -17.29
CA ILE A 109 0.38 -3.78 -16.68
C ILE A 109 0.69 -2.31 -16.37
N GLU A 110 0.42 -1.89 -15.14
CA GLU A 110 0.68 -0.53 -14.68
C GLU A 110 2.05 -0.46 -14.02
N LYS A 111 3.00 0.18 -14.70
CA LYS A 111 4.38 0.36 -14.20
C LYS A 111 4.42 1.55 -13.24
N ARG A 112 5.01 1.34 -12.05
CA ARG A 112 5.24 2.33 -11.00
C ARG A 112 6.70 2.29 -10.57
N THR A 113 7.16 3.23 -9.77
CA THR A 113 8.52 3.22 -9.22
C THR A 113 8.76 1.95 -8.39
N GLY A 114 9.64 1.07 -8.89
CA GLY A 114 10.05 -0.15 -8.20
C GLY A 114 8.97 -1.21 -8.03
N CYS A 115 7.82 -1.06 -8.69
CA CYS A 115 6.77 -2.08 -8.71
C CYS A 115 5.92 -2.01 -9.98
N VAL A 116 5.19 -3.11 -10.21
CA VAL A 116 4.21 -3.22 -11.30
C VAL A 116 2.91 -3.75 -10.71
N ASN A 117 1.78 -3.14 -11.03
CA ASN A 117 0.48 -3.70 -10.75
C ASN A 117 -0.06 -4.40 -12.01
N PHE A 118 -0.26 -5.71 -11.94
CA PHE A 118 -0.88 -6.51 -12.97
C PHE A 118 -2.35 -6.75 -12.67
N SER A 119 -3.23 -6.52 -13.64
CA SER A 119 -4.68 -6.73 -13.48
C SER A 119 -5.28 -7.39 -14.71
N VAL A 120 -5.88 -8.57 -14.54
CA VAL A 120 -6.54 -9.32 -15.63
C VAL A 120 -7.69 -8.53 -16.23
N ILE A 121 -8.53 -7.90 -15.40
CA ILE A 121 -9.60 -7.06 -15.91
C ILE A 121 -9.10 -5.73 -16.48
N GLY A 122 -7.96 -5.26 -15.99
CA GLY A 122 -7.37 -3.97 -16.36
C GLY A 122 -7.73 -2.83 -15.42
N ARG A 123 -6.91 -1.77 -15.47
CA ARG A 123 -7.03 -0.61 -14.58
C ARG A 123 -8.16 0.36 -14.99
N ASN A 124 -8.63 0.26 -16.23
CA ASN A 124 -9.72 1.08 -16.77
C ASN A 124 -11.11 0.51 -16.43
N ALA A 125 -11.19 -0.54 -15.62
CA ALA A 125 -12.44 -1.18 -15.22
C ALA A 125 -13.29 -0.25 -14.33
N GLU A 126 -14.58 -0.15 -14.63
CA GLU A 126 -15.55 0.53 -13.79
C GLU A 126 -15.82 -0.25 -12.50
N HIS A 127 -16.47 0.40 -11.52
CA HIS A 127 -16.71 -0.21 -10.21
C HIS A 127 -17.50 -1.54 -10.30
N VAL A 128 -18.52 -1.61 -11.17
CA VAL A 128 -19.30 -2.84 -11.39
C VAL A 128 -18.42 -3.98 -11.91
N ASP A 129 -17.60 -3.70 -12.92
CA ASP A 129 -16.71 -4.68 -13.52
C ASP A 129 -15.65 -5.19 -12.52
N ARG A 130 -15.13 -4.31 -11.70
CA ARG A 130 -14.17 -4.65 -10.64
C ARG A 130 -14.79 -5.60 -9.62
N LYS A 131 -16.05 -5.33 -9.22
CA LYS A 131 -16.79 -6.18 -8.29
C LYS A 131 -17.07 -7.55 -8.90
N ASP A 132 -17.43 -7.61 -10.18
CA ASP A 132 -17.66 -8.86 -10.90
C ASP A 132 -16.38 -9.70 -11.00
N TYR A 133 -15.24 -9.06 -11.34
CA TYR A 133 -13.94 -9.74 -11.35
C TYR A 133 -13.53 -10.21 -9.95
N PHE A 134 -13.74 -9.40 -8.94
CA PHE A 134 -13.45 -9.77 -7.54
C PHE A 134 -14.24 -11.01 -7.11
N ASN A 135 -15.51 -11.09 -7.45
CA ASN A 135 -16.35 -12.24 -7.17
C ASN A 135 -15.87 -13.50 -7.93
N PHE A 136 -15.49 -13.34 -9.21
CA PHE A 136 -14.90 -14.42 -10.00
C PHE A 136 -13.59 -14.92 -9.38
N ASP A 137 -12.69 -14.00 -8.99
CA ASP A 137 -11.41 -14.35 -8.37
C ASP A 137 -11.59 -15.05 -7.03
N ASN A 138 -12.54 -14.61 -6.20
CA ASN A 138 -12.85 -15.27 -4.93
C ASN A 138 -13.31 -16.73 -5.11
N GLN A 139 -14.01 -17.03 -6.21
CA GLN A 139 -14.45 -18.38 -6.53
C GLN A 139 -13.34 -19.23 -7.16
N THR A 140 -12.47 -18.62 -7.95
CA THR A 140 -11.49 -19.36 -8.77
C THR A 140 -10.08 -19.34 -8.20
N GLY A 141 -9.72 -18.33 -7.40
CA GLY A 141 -8.37 -18.10 -6.91
C GLY A 141 -7.38 -17.70 -8.02
N GLU A 142 -7.87 -17.12 -9.13
CA GLU A 142 -7.05 -16.85 -10.31
C GLU A 142 -5.84 -15.97 -10.00
N ARG A 143 -6.03 -14.86 -9.24
CA ARG A 143 -4.90 -13.97 -8.87
C ARG A 143 -3.86 -14.68 -8.02
N LYS A 144 -4.29 -15.51 -7.06
CA LYS A 144 -3.37 -16.31 -6.23
C LYS A 144 -2.56 -17.30 -7.09
N PHE A 145 -3.21 -17.92 -8.08
CA PHE A 145 -2.55 -18.82 -9.01
C PHE A 145 -1.53 -18.06 -9.87
N ILE A 146 -1.90 -16.90 -10.45
CA ILE A 146 -1.00 -16.08 -11.26
C ILE A 146 0.21 -15.62 -10.44
N ALA A 147 -0.01 -15.10 -9.23
CA ALA A 147 1.07 -14.69 -8.33
C ALA A 147 2.04 -15.86 -8.03
N LYS A 148 1.51 -17.08 -7.84
CA LYS A 148 2.32 -18.28 -7.66
C LYS A 148 3.14 -18.63 -8.91
N VAL A 149 2.57 -18.47 -10.10
CA VAL A 149 3.30 -18.68 -11.37
C VAL A 149 4.46 -17.70 -11.49
N ILE A 150 4.21 -16.39 -11.27
CA ILE A 150 5.24 -15.36 -11.31
C ILE A 150 6.36 -15.66 -10.31
N ASN A 151 6.04 -15.90 -9.05
CA ASN A 151 7.00 -16.23 -7.98
C ASN A 151 7.80 -17.52 -8.26
N LYS A 152 7.25 -18.45 -9.05
CA LYS A 152 7.95 -19.68 -9.45
C LYS A 152 8.89 -19.41 -10.61
N THR A 153 8.49 -18.57 -11.56
CA THR A 153 9.22 -18.28 -12.79
C THR A 153 10.42 -17.37 -12.53
N ASP A 154 10.24 -16.32 -11.72
CA ASP A 154 11.31 -15.40 -11.38
C ASP A 154 11.50 -15.33 -9.84
N LYS A 155 12.68 -15.76 -9.37
CA LYS A 155 13.03 -15.78 -7.94
C LYS A 155 13.53 -14.43 -7.43
N THR A 156 13.78 -13.48 -8.30
CA THR A 156 14.24 -12.13 -7.92
C THR A 156 13.10 -11.21 -7.56
N VAL A 157 11.86 -11.59 -7.88
CA VAL A 157 10.66 -10.82 -7.58
C VAL A 157 9.77 -11.48 -6.53
N THR A 158 8.87 -10.68 -5.98
CA THR A 158 7.70 -11.10 -5.20
C THR A 158 6.46 -10.60 -5.92
N ALA A 159 5.51 -11.51 -6.17
CA ALA A 159 4.17 -11.21 -6.65
C ALA A 159 3.16 -11.51 -5.55
N GLN A 160 2.29 -10.56 -5.23
CA GLN A 160 1.31 -10.65 -4.15
C GLN A 160 -0.04 -10.09 -4.62
N VAL A 161 -1.12 -10.76 -4.24
CA VAL A 161 -2.48 -10.23 -4.50
C VAL A 161 -2.66 -8.89 -3.79
N ALA A 162 -3.12 -7.89 -4.53
CA ALA A 162 -3.25 -6.51 -4.04
C ALA A 162 -4.61 -5.91 -4.42
N GLY A 163 -5.24 -5.22 -3.48
CA GLY A 163 -6.55 -4.62 -3.67
C GLY A 163 -7.59 -5.58 -4.20
N GLU A 164 -8.59 -5.06 -4.91
CA GLU A 164 -9.73 -5.85 -5.42
C GLU A 164 -9.40 -6.65 -6.69
N THR A 165 -8.51 -6.13 -7.57
CA THR A 165 -8.34 -6.69 -8.92
C THR A 165 -6.88 -6.87 -9.34
N GLY A 166 -5.92 -6.46 -8.51
CA GLY A 166 -4.52 -6.39 -8.87
C GLY A 166 -3.66 -7.50 -8.28
N ILE A 167 -2.46 -7.60 -8.82
CA ILE A 167 -1.31 -8.33 -8.28
C ILE A 167 -0.16 -7.34 -8.31
N ASP A 168 0.41 -7.02 -7.15
CA ASP A 168 1.62 -6.20 -7.08
C ASP A 168 2.86 -7.07 -7.22
N ILE A 169 3.77 -6.63 -8.08
CA ILE A 169 5.02 -7.31 -8.41
C ILE A 169 6.16 -6.33 -8.17
N TYR A 170 7.14 -6.72 -7.37
CA TYR A 170 8.27 -5.88 -6.99
C TYR A 170 9.50 -6.75 -6.72
N GLU A 171 10.66 -6.13 -6.65
CA GLU A 171 11.90 -6.81 -6.29
C GLU A 171 11.77 -7.53 -4.95
N ARG A 172 12.31 -8.74 -4.84
CA ARG A 172 12.23 -9.54 -3.61
C ARG A 172 12.78 -8.79 -2.40
N ASN A 173 12.06 -8.85 -1.27
CA ASN A 173 12.34 -8.12 -0.03
C ASN A 173 12.17 -6.59 -0.13
N LYS A 174 11.47 -6.11 -1.16
CA LYS A 174 11.12 -4.70 -1.34
C LYS A 174 9.62 -4.44 -1.10
N ASP A 175 9.02 -5.24 -0.21
CA ASP A 175 7.67 -5.01 0.32
C ASP A 175 7.66 -3.89 1.39
N LYS A 176 6.49 -3.63 1.96
CA LYS A 176 6.31 -2.56 2.95
C LYS A 176 7.22 -2.69 4.18
N SER A 177 7.74 -3.89 4.51
CA SER A 177 8.66 -4.09 5.64
C SER A 177 9.99 -3.36 5.49
N GLN A 178 10.43 -3.07 4.25
CA GLN A 178 11.69 -2.37 4.00
C GLN A 178 11.76 -0.97 4.61
N ILE A 179 10.60 -0.35 4.93
CA ILE A 179 10.56 0.98 5.52
C ILE A 179 11.14 1.01 6.94
N MET A 180 11.19 -0.14 7.63
CA MET A 180 11.77 -0.22 8.98
C MET A 180 13.26 0.13 9.04
N LYS A 181 13.97 0.12 7.91
CA LYS A 181 15.37 0.61 7.82
C LYS A 181 15.54 2.10 8.15
N TYR A 182 14.45 2.88 8.11
CA TYR A 182 14.45 4.31 8.45
C TYR A 182 14.23 4.59 9.93
N PHE A 183 14.02 3.56 10.74
CA PHE A 183 13.77 3.66 12.18
C PHE A 183 14.89 2.98 12.96
N ASN A 184 15.23 3.54 14.14
CA ASN A 184 16.20 2.91 15.03
C ASN A 184 15.55 1.75 15.79
N LYS A 185 16.36 0.83 16.28
CA LYS A 185 15.86 -0.34 17.05
C LYS A 185 15.09 0.04 18.32
N ASP A 186 15.44 1.19 18.91
CA ASP A 186 14.84 1.69 20.15
C ASP A 186 13.64 2.63 19.90
N ASP A 187 13.30 2.90 18.65
CA ASP A 187 12.14 3.71 18.31
C ASP A 187 10.85 2.90 18.52
N THR A 188 9.84 3.54 19.10
CA THR A 188 8.52 2.95 19.24
C THR A 188 7.66 3.37 18.03
N VAL A 189 7.29 2.40 17.22
CA VAL A 189 6.48 2.60 16.01
C VAL A 189 5.04 2.18 16.27
N HIS A 190 4.11 3.11 16.12
CA HIS A 190 2.66 2.86 16.10
C HIS A 190 2.24 2.77 14.63
N PHE A 191 1.92 1.58 14.18
CA PHE A 191 1.53 1.32 12.80
C PHE A 191 0.04 1.02 12.68
N PHE A 192 -0.67 1.83 11.89
CA PHE A 192 -2.07 1.67 11.54
C PHE A 192 -2.20 1.12 10.13
N GLY A 193 -2.99 0.06 9.95
CA GLY A 193 -3.24 -0.56 8.65
C GLY A 193 -4.51 -1.41 8.68
N ASP A 194 -5.13 -1.62 7.52
CA ASP A 194 -6.40 -2.35 7.37
C ASP A 194 -6.18 -3.83 6.96
N ARG A 195 -4.95 -4.20 6.56
CA ARG A 195 -4.66 -5.52 6.00
C ARG A 195 -3.42 -6.16 6.61
N MET A 196 -3.49 -6.41 7.92
CA MET A 196 -2.39 -7.00 8.70
C MET A 196 -2.43 -8.54 8.75
N ASP A 197 -3.46 -9.17 8.17
CA ASP A 197 -3.58 -10.62 8.02
C ASP A 197 -2.56 -11.20 7.02
N ASP A 198 -2.29 -12.51 7.11
CA ASP A 198 -1.40 -13.21 6.18
C ASP A 198 -1.90 -13.07 4.74
N GLY A 199 -1.06 -12.49 3.90
CA GLY A 199 -1.39 -12.12 2.52
C GLY A 199 -1.88 -10.68 2.32
N GLY A 200 -2.10 -9.91 3.40
CA GLY A 200 -2.36 -8.47 3.32
C GLY A 200 -1.08 -7.67 3.01
N ASN A 201 -1.24 -6.49 2.43
CA ASN A 201 -0.10 -5.63 2.07
C ASN A 201 0.58 -4.98 3.29
N ASP A 202 -0.10 -4.91 4.43
CA ASP A 202 0.42 -4.40 5.71
C ASP A 202 1.10 -5.48 6.56
N PHE A 203 0.78 -6.74 6.32
CA PHE A 203 1.32 -7.88 7.05
C PHE A 203 2.86 -7.89 7.13
N PRO A 204 3.62 -7.65 6.02
CA PRO A 204 5.08 -7.66 6.10
C PRO A 204 5.64 -6.61 7.08
N LEU A 205 5.05 -5.40 7.10
CA LEU A 205 5.46 -4.35 8.03
C LEU A 205 5.08 -4.69 9.47
N ALA A 206 3.83 -5.11 9.70
CA ALA A 206 3.36 -5.52 11.03
C ALA A 206 4.22 -6.66 11.61
N LYS A 207 4.62 -7.62 10.78
CA LYS A 207 5.46 -8.76 11.18
C LYS A 207 6.86 -8.36 11.66
N VAL A 208 7.44 -7.30 11.09
CA VAL A 208 8.80 -6.84 11.48
C VAL A 208 8.78 -5.76 12.56
N ASN A 209 7.66 -5.08 12.79
CA ASN A 209 7.47 -4.06 13.83
C ASN A 209 7.29 -4.69 15.23
N LYS A 210 8.29 -5.42 15.70
CA LYS A 210 8.21 -6.22 16.94
C LYS A 210 8.25 -5.40 18.23
N ASN A 211 8.88 -4.24 18.20
CA ASN A 211 9.05 -3.36 19.37
C ASN A 211 8.03 -2.21 19.38
N GLY A 212 7.06 -2.24 18.48
CA GLY A 212 6.03 -1.25 18.32
C GLY A 212 4.63 -1.81 18.54
N TYR A 213 3.65 -1.01 18.18
CA TYR A 213 2.23 -1.34 18.25
C TYR A 213 1.67 -1.45 16.84
N ASN A 214 1.11 -2.60 16.49
CA ASN A 214 0.37 -2.79 15.25
C ASN A 214 -1.11 -2.63 15.57
N ILE A 215 -1.73 -1.64 14.97
CA ILE A 215 -3.12 -1.26 15.18
C ILE A 215 -3.88 -1.57 13.89
N GLU A 216 -4.48 -2.75 13.85
CA GLU A 216 -5.35 -3.12 12.75
C GLU A 216 -6.68 -2.36 12.89
N VAL A 217 -7.11 -1.76 11.80
CA VAL A 217 -8.33 -0.96 11.73
C VAL A 217 -9.29 -1.55 10.68
N GLU A 218 -10.59 -1.35 10.89
CA GLU A 218 -11.61 -1.80 9.95
C GLU A 218 -11.70 -0.87 8.72
N ASP A 219 -11.55 0.44 8.97
CA ASP A 219 -11.59 1.50 7.97
C ASP A 219 -11.03 2.83 8.53
N TRP A 220 -11.18 3.91 7.77
CA TRP A 220 -10.73 5.23 8.15
C TRP A 220 -11.53 5.83 9.35
N GLU A 221 -12.79 5.44 9.55
CA GLU A 221 -13.61 5.87 10.69
C GLU A 221 -13.09 5.24 11.99
N ASP A 222 -12.70 3.97 11.97
CA ASP A 222 -12.05 3.30 13.10
C ASP A 222 -10.71 3.96 13.43
N THR A 223 -9.91 4.32 12.41
CA THR A 223 -8.68 5.11 12.62
C THR A 223 -8.97 6.43 13.32
N TYR A 224 -9.97 7.18 12.86
CA TYR A 224 -10.37 8.45 13.46
C TYR A 224 -10.77 8.29 14.93
N ASN A 225 -11.62 7.32 15.24
CA ASN A 225 -12.08 7.04 16.59
C ASN A 225 -10.92 6.65 17.54
N ARG A 226 -9.97 5.85 17.07
CA ARG A 226 -8.77 5.48 17.84
C ARG A 226 -7.86 6.67 18.08
N LEU A 227 -7.69 7.56 17.11
CA LEU A 227 -6.92 8.79 17.29
C LEU A 227 -7.54 9.71 18.33
N LEU A 228 -8.88 9.87 18.34
CA LEU A 228 -9.59 10.62 19.39
C LEU A 228 -9.36 10.01 20.78
N LEU A 229 -9.43 8.69 20.89
CA LEU A 229 -9.14 7.98 22.14
C LEU A 229 -7.70 8.23 22.61
N TYR A 230 -6.72 8.09 21.72
CA TYR A 230 -5.30 8.31 22.05
C TYR A 230 -5.02 9.78 22.44
N LYS A 231 -5.69 10.72 21.79
CA LYS A 231 -5.64 12.14 22.16
C LYS A 231 -6.19 12.37 23.58
N ALA A 232 -7.34 11.79 23.91
CA ALA A 232 -7.94 11.86 25.25
C ALA A 232 -7.06 11.22 26.32
N MET A 233 -6.28 10.19 25.97
CA MET A 233 -5.29 9.54 26.85
C MET A 233 -3.96 10.33 26.96
N GLY A 234 -3.82 11.48 26.31
CA GLY A 234 -2.61 12.30 26.33
C GLY A 234 -1.45 11.75 25.51
N LEU A 235 -1.68 10.81 24.59
CA LEU A 235 -0.64 10.22 23.78
C LEU A 235 -0.16 11.13 22.62
N PHE A 236 -0.85 12.24 22.37
CA PHE A 236 -0.47 13.26 21.39
C PHE A 236 0.52 14.30 21.96
N ALA A 237 0.76 14.27 23.28
CA ALA A 237 1.67 15.19 23.99
C ALA A 237 3.14 14.81 23.83
#